data_9f825daa1a05c8ae7b7d4732dc42c846
#
_entry.id   9f825daa1a05c8ae7b7d4732dc42c846
#
_cell.length_a   1.000
_cell.length_b   1.000
_cell.length_c   1.000
_cell.angle_alpha   90.00
_cell.angle_beta   90.00
_cell.angle_gamma   90.00
#
_symmetry.space_group_name_H-M   'P 1'
#
loop_
_entity.id
_entity.type
_entity.pdbx_description
1 polymer ?
#
loop_
_entity_poly.entity_id
_entity_poly.type
_entity_poly.pdbx_seq_one_letter_code
_entity_poly.pdbx_strand_id
1 'polypeptide(L)'
;QILALIFGILSCIITYSISRRNGKSSIVMIVLAGMVISAVFEALVSLMKYVADPEEELPTITYWLMGSMSRSTYNNLIMGAPFIIAGILLIFALRWRLNIMSLNEDEASSLGMNIQIMRLIFIAASSMITASCVSMCGQVVWVGLLIPHIARMIGGNNNRSVIPMSIGLGAFFMIVMDTFARAATAAEIPISIL
;
A
#
# COMPACT_ATOMS: atom_id res chain seq x y z
N GLN A 1 10.47 -3.70 12.49
CA GLN A 1 10.25 -3.84 11.04
C GLN A 1 9.71 -5.21 10.65
N ILE A 2 10.37 -6.32 11.00
CA ILE A 2 9.90 -7.68 10.69
C ILE A 2 8.47 -7.89 11.21
N LEU A 3 8.17 -7.49 12.44
CA LEU A 3 6.82 -7.54 13.00
C LEU A 3 5.83 -6.70 12.18
N ALA A 4 6.18 -5.49 11.77
CA ALA A 4 5.31 -4.65 10.95
C ALA A 4 5.00 -5.31 9.59
N LEU A 5 5.98 -5.94 8.96
CA LEU A 5 5.79 -6.70 7.72
C LEU A 5 4.88 -7.92 7.93
N ILE A 6 5.09 -8.67 9.02
CA ILE A 6 4.26 -9.83 9.36
C ILE A 6 2.81 -9.40 9.61
N PHE A 7 2.59 -8.38 10.45
CA PHE A 7 1.24 -7.88 10.74
C PHE A 7 0.57 -7.25 9.52
N GLY A 8 1.33 -6.57 8.65
CA GLY A 8 0.82 -6.05 7.39
C GLY A 8 0.31 -7.17 6.46
N ILE A 9 1.08 -8.24 6.28
CA ILE A 9 0.65 -9.40 5.50
C ILE A 9 -0.54 -10.11 6.17
N LEU A 10 -0.48 -10.29 7.50
CA LEU A 10 -1.56 -10.91 8.25
C LEU A 10 -2.89 -10.15 8.11
N SER A 11 -2.86 -8.81 8.20
CA SER A 11 -4.07 -7.98 8.01
C SER A 11 -4.69 -8.18 6.63
N CYS A 12 -3.87 -8.31 5.59
CA CYS A 12 -4.35 -8.59 4.24
C CYS A 12 -4.95 -9.99 4.11
N ILE A 13 -4.35 -11.01 4.73
CA ILE A 13 -4.88 -12.38 4.75
C ILE A 13 -6.23 -12.40 5.45
N ILE A 14 -6.36 -11.74 6.60
CA ILE A 14 -7.62 -11.64 7.36
C ILE A 14 -8.67 -10.92 6.53
N THR A 15 -8.35 -9.77 5.95
CA THR A 15 -9.25 -8.99 5.08
C THR A 15 -9.76 -9.83 3.91
N TYR A 16 -8.86 -10.52 3.21
CA TYR A 16 -9.24 -11.39 2.10
C TYR A 16 -10.09 -12.58 2.55
N SER A 17 -9.79 -13.18 3.69
CA SER A 17 -10.55 -14.31 4.26
C SER A 17 -11.97 -13.91 4.60
N ILE A 18 -12.16 -12.75 5.24
CA ILE A 18 -13.48 -12.21 5.59
C ILE A 18 -14.26 -11.81 4.33
N SER A 19 -13.58 -11.30 3.30
CA SER A 19 -14.23 -10.87 2.05
C SER A 19 -14.80 -12.03 1.22
N ARG A 20 -14.37 -13.26 1.48
CA ARG A 20 -14.87 -14.46 0.75
C ARG A 20 -16.21 -14.93 1.28
N ARG A 21 -17.19 -14.98 0.38
CA ARG A 21 -18.49 -15.61 0.64
C ARG A 21 -18.71 -16.71 -0.40
N ASN A 22 -18.99 -17.94 0.04
CA ASN A 22 -19.19 -19.12 -0.82
C ASN A 22 -18.03 -19.34 -1.83
N GLY A 23 -16.78 -19.10 -1.41
CA GLY A 23 -15.60 -19.29 -2.26
C GLY A 23 -15.32 -18.15 -3.25
N LYS A 24 -16.20 -17.17 -3.38
CA LYS A 24 -16.04 -16.00 -4.26
C LYS A 24 -15.83 -14.74 -3.43
N SER A 25 -14.95 -13.85 -3.89
CA SER A 25 -14.78 -12.51 -3.32
C SER A 25 -15.15 -11.47 -4.38
N SER A 26 -15.99 -10.50 -4.03
CA SER A 26 -16.25 -9.33 -4.87
C SER A 26 -15.35 -8.17 -4.44
N ILE A 27 -15.09 -7.23 -5.34
CA ILE A 27 -14.30 -6.02 -5.03
C ILE A 27 -14.94 -5.24 -3.88
N VAL A 28 -16.25 -5.09 -3.88
CA VAL A 28 -16.99 -4.39 -2.82
C VAL A 28 -16.79 -5.06 -1.46
N MET A 29 -16.85 -6.39 -1.38
CA MET A 29 -16.64 -7.12 -0.14
C MET A 29 -15.20 -6.99 0.38
N ILE A 30 -14.20 -6.93 -0.51
CA ILE A 30 -12.81 -6.71 -0.13
C ILE A 30 -12.63 -5.31 0.46
N VAL A 31 -13.21 -4.28 -0.17
CA VAL A 31 -13.16 -2.90 0.32
C VAL A 31 -13.85 -2.78 1.68
N LEU A 32 -15.06 -3.34 1.83
CA LEU A 32 -15.78 -3.31 3.11
C LEU A 32 -15.01 -4.06 4.22
N ALA A 33 -14.50 -5.25 3.93
CA ALA A 33 -13.68 -6.00 4.88
C ALA A 33 -12.41 -5.20 5.26
N GLY A 34 -11.76 -4.54 4.29
CA GLY A 34 -10.62 -3.67 4.54
C GLY A 34 -10.95 -2.51 5.48
N MET A 35 -12.08 -1.82 5.28
CA MET A 35 -12.52 -0.75 6.17
C MET A 35 -12.77 -1.23 7.59
N VAL A 36 -13.41 -2.39 7.78
CA VAL A 36 -13.64 -2.96 9.11
C VAL A 36 -12.33 -3.32 9.79
N ILE A 37 -11.41 -3.98 9.08
CA ILE A 37 -10.10 -4.36 9.63
C ILE A 37 -9.27 -3.12 9.96
N SER A 38 -9.26 -2.09 9.09
CA SER A 38 -8.62 -0.80 9.40
C SER A 38 -9.16 -0.19 10.69
N ALA A 39 -10.48 -0.14 10.87
CA ALA A 39 -11.08 0.41 12.07
C ALA A 39 -10.68 -0.36 13.34
N VAL A 40 -10.56 -1.69 13.26
CA VAL A 40 -10.06 -2.51 14.38
C VAL A 40 -8.61 -2.15 14.72
N PHE A 41 -7.72 -2.05 13.72
CA PHE A 41 -6.33 -1.66 13.95
C PHE A 41 -6.21 -0.23 14.48
N GLU A 42 -7.02 0.71 14.00
CA GLU A 42 -7.06 2.09 14.50
C GLU A 42 -7.50 2.15 15.96
N ALA A 43 -8.48 1.32 16.36
CA ALA A 43 -8.89 1.20 17.75
C ALA A 43 -7.76 0.63 18.64
N LEU A 44 -7.02 -0.38 18.14
CA LEU A 44 -5.86 -0.92 18.85
C LEU A 44 -4.73 0.10 18.99
N VAL A 45 -4.43 0.86 17.93
CA VAL A 45 -3.45 1.96 17.99
C VAL A 45 -3.89 3.03 18.98
N SER A 46 -5.18 3.38 19.01
CA SER A 46 -5.73 4.35 19.98
C SER A 46 -5.60 3.84 21.42
N LEU A 47 -5.83 2.54 21.64
CA LEU A 47 -5.62 1.93 22.94
C LEU A 47 -4.14 1.98 23.36
N MET A 48 -3.21 1.68 22.46
CA MET A 48 -1.78 1.77 22.73
C MET A 48 -1.35 3.20 23.06
N LYS A 49 -1.88 4.20 22.34
CA LYS A 49 -1.62 5.62 22.65
C LYS A 49 -2.18 6.05 24.01
N TYR A 50 -3.30 5.46 24.43
CA TYR A 50 -3.92 5.76 25.72
C TYR A 50 -3.10 5.22 26.90
N VAL A 51 -2.44 4.07 26.74
CA VAL A 51 -1.65 3.42 27.77
C VAL A 51 -0.18 3.87 27.77
N ALA A 52 0.30 4.40 26.65
CA ALA A 52 1.68 4.81 26.45
C ALA A 52 2.08 5.97 27.37
N ASP A 53 3.36 5.99 27.78
CA ASP A 53 3.94 7.10 28.53
C ASP A 53 3.84 8.40 27.70
N PRO A 54 3.27 9.50 28.30
CA PRO A 54 3.07 10.75 27.57
C PRO A 54 4.35 11.46 27.13
N GLU A 55 5.47 11.27 27.85
CA GLU A 55 6.71 11.99 27.60
C GLU A 55 7.65 11.26 26.64
N GLU A 56 7.70 9.92 26.67
CA GLU A 56 8.64 9.14 25.87
C GLU A 56 7.98 8.32 24.76
N GLU A 57 6.95 7.52 25.08
CA GLU A 57 6.37 6.56 24.14
C GLU A 57 5.36 7.18 23.17
N LEU A 58 4.47 8.04 23.67
CA LEU A 58 3.41 8.64 22.88
C LEU A 58 3.94 9.52 21.73
N PRO A 59 4.95 10.39 21.92
CA PRO A 59 5.59 11.12 20.83
C PRO A 59 6.21 10.18 19.80
N THR A 60 6.90 9.13 20.25
CA THR A 60 7.55 8.16 19.37
C THR A 60 6.55 7.42 18.49
N ILE A 61 5.45 6.92 19.05
CA ILE A 61 4.36 6.27 18.32
C ILE A 61 3.75 7.24 17.30
N THR A 62 3.49 8.47 17.72
CA THR A 62 2.86 9.49 16.87
C THR A 62 3.76 9.86 15.69
N TYR A 63 5.05 10.11 15.93
CA TYR A 63 6.03 10.37 14.88
C TYR A 63 6.18 9.21 13.89
N TRP A 64 6.14 7.96 14.38
CA TRP A 64 6.23 6.80 13.49
C TRP A 64 5.00 6.69 12.57
N LEU A 65 3.81 6.96 13.11
CA LEU A 65 2.56 6.94 12.36
C LEU A 65 2.45 8.05 11.33
N MET A 66 3.13 9.19 11.55
CA MET A 66 3.15 10.30 10.59
C MET A 66 4.01 10.01 9.34
N GLY A 67 4.86 8.99 9.38
CA GLY A 67 5.73 8.61 8.27
C GLY A 67 6.84 9.61 7.98
N SER A 68 8.05 9.09 7.76
CA SER A 68 9.23 9.87 7.36
C SER A 68 10.21 8.98 6.61
N MET A 69 10.80 9.49 5.54
CA MET A 69 11.86 8.79 4.80
C MET A 69 13.24 8.97 5.43
N SER A 70 13.44 9.96 6.29
CA SER A 70 14.74 10.25 6.94
C SER A 70 15.20 9.16 7.90
N ARG A 71 14.28 8.36 8.44
CA ARG A 71 14.58 7.23 9.33
C ARG A 71 14.94 5.94 8.59
N SER A 72 14.85 5.93 7.27
CA SER A 72 15.19 4.75 6.47
C SER A 72 16.70 4.53 6.46
N THR A 73 17.15 3.37 6.95
CA THR A 73 18.56 2.97 6.93
C THR A 73 18.82 1.99 5.78
N TYR A 74 20.09 1.85 5.37
CA TYR A 74 20.46 0.89 4.34
C TYR A 74 20.09 -0.57 4.73
N ASN A 75 20.19 -0.92 6.01
CA ASN A 75 19.77 -2.25 6.48
C ASN A 75 18.28 -2.48 6.28
N ASN A 76 17.47 -1.45 6.54
CA ASN A 76 16.03 -1.47 6.34
C ASN A 76 15.68 -1.64 4.86
N LEU A 77 16.41 -0.92 4.00
CA LEU A 77 16.26 -0.99 2.55
C LEU A 77 16.60 -2.39 2.02
N ILE A 78 17.73 -2.96 2.42
CA ILE A 78 18.14 -4.31 2.01
C ILE A 78 17.11 -5.37 2.43
N MET A 79 16.49 -5.21 3.60
CA MET A 79 15.47 -6.14 4.09
C MET A 79 14.13 -5.99 3.36
N GLY A 80 13.70 -4.77 3.02
CA GLY A 80 12.42 -4.51 2.35
C GLY A 80 12.48 -4.58 0.82
N ALA A 81 13.62 -4.22 0.22
CA ALA A 81 13.78 -4.14 -1.24
C ALA A 81 13.44 -5.44 -1.99
N PRO A 82 13.80 -6.64 -1.53
CA PRO A 82 13.44 -7.88 -2.23
C PRO A 82 11.92 -8.05 -2.39
N PHE A 83 11.15 -7.74 -1.35
CA PHE A 83 9.69 -7.84 -1.39
C PHE A 83 9.07 -6.77 -2.29
N ILE A 84 9.59 -5.54 -2.26
CA ILE A 84 9.16 -4.44 -3.13
C ILE A 84 9.45 -4.79 -4.59
N ILE A 85 10.67 -5.23 -4.90
CA ILE A 85 11.08 -5.59 -6.27
C ILE A 85 10.26 -6.77 -6.78
N ALA A 86 10.10 -7.83 -5.99
CA ALA A 86 9.30 -8.99 -6.36
C ALA A 86 7.83 -8.60 -6.64
N GLY A 87 7.23 -7.78 -5.77
CA GLY A 87 5.86 -7.28 -5.97
C GLY A 87 5.72 -6.42 -7.22
N ILE A 88 6.65 -5.48 -7.44
CA ILE A 88 6.66 -4.63 -8.65
C ILE A 88 6.82 -5.47 -9.91
N LEU A 89 7.77 -6.40 -9.94
CA LEU A 89 7.99 -7.28 -11.10
C LEU A 89 6.76 -8.13 -11.41
N LEU A 90 6.09 -8.65 -10.38
CA LEU A 90 4.88 -9.44 -10.53
C LEU A 90 3.73 -8.60 -11.12
N ILE A 91 3.48 -7.41 -10.58
CA ILE A 91 2.45 -6.48 -11.09
C ILE A 91 2.80 -6.04 -12.51
N PHE A 92 4.06 -5.71 -12.77
CA PHE A 92 4.52 -5.27 -14.09
C PHE A 92 4.39 -6.37 -15.15
N ALA A 93 4.73 -7.60 -14.81
CA ALA A 93 4.59 -8.77 -15.71
C ALA A 93 3.11 -9.04 -16.05
N LEU A 94 2.20 -8.87 -15.08
CA LEU A 94 0.79 -9.18 -15.23
C LEU A 94 -0.08 -7.94 -15.58
N ARG A 95 0.53 -6.77 -15.83
CA ARG A 95 -0.17 -5.49 -16.02
C ARG A 95 -1.27 -5.49 -17.09
N TRP A 96 -1.09 -6.29 -18.14
CA TRP A 96 -2.11 -6.39 -19.19
C TRP A 96 -3.36 -7.15 -18.74
N ARG A 97 -3.24 -8.08 -17.78
CA ARG A 97 -4.36 -8.82 -17.21
C ARG A 97 -5.28 -7.93 -16.36
N LEU A 98 -4.77 -6.82 -15.82
CA LEU A 98 -5.60 -5.82 -15.12
C LEU A 98 -6.64 -5.17 -16.05
N ASN A 99 -6.36 -5.05 -17.34
CA ASN A 99 -7.34 -4.54 -18.30
C ASN A 99 -8.51 -5.52 -18.46
N ILE A 100 -8.23 -6.83 -18.44
CA ILE A 100 -9.27 -7.88 -18.51
C ILE A 100 -10.06 -7.90 -17.19
N MET A 101 -9.41 -7.68 -16.05
CA MET A 101 -10.09 -7.61 -14.75
C MET A 101 -10.99 -6.38 -14.58
N SER A 102 -10.86 -5.37 -15.43
CA SER A 102 -11.78 -4.23 -15.46
C SER A 102 -13.08 -4.48 -16.24
N LEU A 103 -13.18 -5.61 -16.94
CA LEU A 103 -14.41 -6.10 -17.56
C LEU A 103 -15.32 -6.76 -16.51
N ASN A 104 -16.56 -7.03 -16.89
CA ASN A 104 -17.48 -7.82 -16.05
C ASN A 104 -16.93 -9.23 -15.82
N GLU A 105 -17.27 -9.84 -14.67
CA GLU A 105 -16.74 -11.16 -14.27
C GLU A 105 -17.06 -12.26 -15.31
N ASP A 106 -18.24 -12.19 -15.94
CA ASP A 106 -18.67 -13.15 -16.97
C ASP A 106 -17.85 -12.98 -18.27
N GLU A 107 -17.59 -11.75 -18.69
CA GLU A 107 -16.78 -11.43 -19.87
C GLU A 107 -15.32 -11.87 -19.67
N ALA A 108 -14.73 -11.56 -18.51
CA ALA A 108 -13.36 -11.94 -18.22
C ALA A 108 -13.21 -13.48 -18.09
N SER A 109 -14.22 -14.17 -17.57
CA SER A 109 -14.26 -15.63 -17.51
C SER A 109 -14.34 -16.26 -18.90
N SER A 110 -15.12 -15.65 -19.80
CA SER A 110 -15.22 -16.09 -21.22
C SER A 110 -13.89 -16.01 -21.96
N LEU A 111 -13.00 -15.10 -21.55
CA LEU A 111 -11.63 -15.00 -22.05
C LEU A 111 -10.66 -16.02 -21.41
N GLY A 112 -11.16 -16.98 -20.64
CA GLY A 112 -10.39 -18.04 -20.00
C GLY A 112 -9.59 -17.60 -18.77
N MET A 113 -9.87 -16.41 -18.19
CA MET A 113 -9.14 -15.91 -17.03
C MET A 113 -9.87 -16.27 -15.74
N ASN A 114 -9.14 -16.89 -14.80
CA ASN A 114 -9.63 -17.10 -13.45
C ASN A 114 -9.45 -15.81 -12.62
N ILE A 115 -10.52 -15.01 -12.54
CA ILE A 115 -10.54 -13.70 -11.86
C ILE A 115 -10.16 -13.83 -10.40
N GLN A 116 -10.60 -14.88 -9.70
CA GLN A 116 -10.35 -15.07 -8.27
C GLN A 116 -8.85 -15.26 -7.99
N ILE A 117 -8.17 -16.06 -8.82
CA ILE A 117 -6.73 -16.27 -8.71
C ILE A 117 -5.96 -14.99 -9.04
N MET A 118 -6.34 -14.29 -10.11
CA MET A 118 -5.68 -13.03 -10.47
C MET A 118 -5.86 -11.97 -9.40
N ARG A 119 -7.06 -11.84 -8.83
CA ARG A 119 -7.35 -10.94 -7.71
C ARG A 119 -6.46 -11.25 -6.50
N LEU A 120 -6.33 -12.52 -6.13
CA LEU A 120 -5.44 -12.95 -5.05
C LEU A 120 -3.99 -12.59 -5.30
N ILE A 121 -3.49 -12.83 -6.53
CA ILE A 121 -2.11 -12.50 -6.91
C ILE A 121 -1.84 -11.00 -6.80
N PHE A 122 -2.75 -10.15 -7.32
CA PHE A 122 -2.57 -8.70 -7.24
C PHE A 122 -2.68 -8.18 -5.80
N ILE A 123 -3.59 -8.72 -4.99
CA ILE A 123 -3.69 -8.37 -3.56
C ILE A 123 -2.40 -8.78 -2.85
N ALA A 124 -1.91 -9.99 -3.03
CA ALA A 124 -0.68 -10.45 -2.41
C ALA A 124 0.53 -9.58 -2.81
N ALA A 125 0.68 -9.28 -4.10
CA ALA A 125 1.76 -8.45 -4.61
C ALA A 125 1.71 -7.01 -4.04
N SER A 126 0.53 -6.38 -4.07
CA SER A 126 0.35 -5.03 -3.51
C SER A 126 0.56 -5.01 -2.00
N SER A 127 0.11 -6.04 -1.27
CA SER A 127 0.33 -6.16 0.17
C SER A 127 1.80 -6.29 0.52
N MET A 128 2.57 -7.08 -0.24
CA MET A 128 4.02 -7.19 -0.05
C MET A 128 4.72 -5.85 -0.22
N ILE A 129 4.38 -5.10 -1.28
CA ILE A 129 4.94 -3.76 -1.52
C ILE A 129 4.58 -2.82 -0.38
N THR A 130 3.28 -2.71 -0.07
CA THR A 130 2.78 -1.77 0.94
C THR A 130 3.33 -2.08 2.32
N ALA A 131 3.29 -3.33 2.77
CA ALA A 131 3.82 -3.73 4.08
C ALA A 131 5.31 -3.44 4.20
N SER A 132 6.09 -3.68 3.12
CA SER A 132 7.52 -3.35 3.10
C SER A 132 7.75 -1.83 3.16
N CYS A 133 7.05 -1.04 2.37
CA CYS A 133 7.18 0.42 2.39
C CYS A 133 6.78 1.00 3.75
N VAL A 134 5.64 0.60 4.32
CA VAL A 134 5.17 1.07 5.63
C VAL A 134 6.14 0.68 6.75
N SER A 135 6.73 -0.52 6.70
CA SER A 135 7.71 -0.94 7.70
C SER A 135 8.99 -0.09 7.70
N MET A 136 9.32 0.54 6.57
CA MET A 136 10.53 1.35 6.38
C MET A 136 10.30 2.83 6.65
N CYS A 137 9.21 3.37 6.11
CA CYS A 137 8.95 4.81 6.07
C CYS A 137 7.76 5.25 6.94
N GLY A 138 7.06 4.30 7.60
CA GLY A 138 5.80 4.60 8.27
C GLY A 138 4.64 4.77 7.28
N GLN A 139 3.54 5.32 7.75
CA GLN A 139 2.32 5.46 6.96
C GLN A 139 2.40 6.69 6.06
N VAL A 140 2.27 6.49 4.74
CA VAL A 140 2.12 7.56 3.74
C VAL A 140 0.74 7.41 3.11
N VAL A 141 -0.14 8.37 3.38
CA VAL A 141 -1.54 8.33 2.98
C VAL A 141 -1.72 9.00 1.60
N TRP A 142 -2.74 8.60 0.86
CA TRP A 142 -3.23 9.20 -0.40
C TRP A 142 -2.36 9.01 -1.64
N VAL A 143 -1.04 8.84 -1.55
CA VAL A 143 -0.15 8.69 -2.72
C VAL A 143 -0.58 7.54 -3.63
N GLY A 144 -0.99 6.41 -3.03
CA GLY A 144 -1.45 5.24 -3.78
C GLY A 144 -2.76 5.46 -4.57
N LEU A 145 -3.55 6.46 -4.23
CA LEU A 145 -4.76 6.85 -4.96
C LEU A 145 -4.48 7.99 -5.95
N LEU A 146 -3.76 9.01 -5.50
CA LEU A 146 -3.49 10.21 -6.28
C LEU A 146 -2.65 9.92 -7.53
N ILE A 147 -1.54 9.22 -7.38
CA ILE A 147 -0.59 8.98 -8.47
C ILE A 147 -1.18 8.15 -9.62
N PRO A 148 -1.86 7.00 -9.37
CA PRO A 148 -2.52 6.28 -10.45
C PRO A 148 -3.65 7.06 -11.10
N HIS A 149 -4.33 7.94 -10.37
CA HIS A 149 -5.36 8.82 -10.93
C HIS A 149 -4.75 9.82 -11.92
N ILE A 150 -3.68 10.51 -11.54
CA ILE A 150 -2.93 11.41 -12.42
C ILE A 150 -2.39 10.65 -13.63
N ALA A 151 -1.82 9.46 -13.42
CA ALA A 151 -1.31 8.64 -14.52
C ALA A 151 -2.40 8.28 -15.54
N ARG A 152 -3.63 8.01 -15.09
CA ARG A 152 -4.78 7.77 -15.98
C ARG A 152 -5.23 9.02 -16.71
N MET A 153 -5.19 10.17 -16.09
CA MET A 153 -5.54 11.44 -16.76
C MET A 153 -4.58 11.76 -17.90
N ILE A 154 -3.29 11.44 -17.76
CA ILE A 154 -2.25 11.70 -18.76
C ILE A 154 -2.20 10.60 -19.83
N GLY A 155 -2.21 9.33 -19.41
CA GLY A 155 -1.93 8.16 -20.25
C GLY A 155 -3.15 7.32 -20.64
N GLY A 156 -4.37 7.76 -20.23
CA GLY A 156 -5.60 6.99 -20.45
C GLY A 156 -5.75 5.78 -19.52
N ASN A 157 -6.77 4.95 -19.78
CA ASN A 157 -7.16 3.86 -18.86
C ASN A 157 -6.43 2.53 -19.09
N ASN A 158 -5.47 2.47 -20.03
CA ASN A 158 -4.75 1.24 -20.32
C ASN A 158 -3.69 0.95 -19.24
N ASN A 159 -3.90 -0.09 -18.46
CA ASN A 159 -2.98 -0.46 -17.37
C ASN A 159 -1.55 -0.81 -17.84
N ARG A 160 -1.35 -1.12 -19.14
CA ARG A 160 0.00 -1.30 -19.71
C ARG A 160 0.83 0.00 -19.63
N SER A 161 0.18 1.16 -19.78
CA SER A 161 0.80 2.48 -19.71
C SER A 161 0.69 3.10 -18.32
N VAL A 162 -0.45 2.90 -17.65
CA VAL A 162 -0.71 3.46 -16.31
C VAL A 162 0.28 2.95 -15.27
N ILE A 163 0.60 1.66 -15.26
CA ILE A 163 1.51 1.09 -14.25
C ILE A 163 2.92 1.67 -14.35
N PRO A 164 3.64 1.62 -15.50
CA PRO A 164 4.96 2.21 -15.58
C PRO A 164 4.96 3.73 -15.35
N MET A 165 3.91 4.43 -15.81
CA MET A 165 3.76 5.85 -15.55
C MET A 165 3.54 6.14 -14.07
N SER A 166 2.75 5.34 -13.36
CA SER A 166 2.55 5.48 -11.91
C SER A 166 3.83 5.23 -11.12
N ILE A 167 4.68 4.29 -11.56
CA ILE A 167 5.98 4.06 -10.92
C ILE A 167 6.86 5.31 -11.06
N GLY A 168 6.97 5.87 -12.28
CA GLY A 168 7.78 7.06 -12.53
C GLY A 168 7.26 8.31 -11.82
N LEU A 169 5.96 8.59 -11.95
CA LEU A 169 5.32 9.73 -11.29
C LEU A 169 5.36 9.60 -9.77
N GLY A 170 5.15 8.39 -9.23
CA GLY A 170 5.19 8.14 -7.80
C GLY A 170 6.59 8.36 -7.23
N ALA A 171 7.63 7.85 -7.91
CA ALA A 171 9.01 8.08 -7.51
C ALA A 171 9.37 9.58 -7.54
N PHE A 172 9.03 10.27 -8.61
CA PHE A 172 9.24 11.71 -8.74
C PHE A 172 8.51 12.49 -7.63
N PHE A 173 7.22 12.21 -7.42
CA PHE A 173 6.41 12.85 -6.40
C PHE A 173 7.00 12.66 -5.00
N MET A 174 7.40 11.43 -4.65
CA MET A 174 7.98 11.14 -3.34
C MET A 174 9.32 11.84 -3.12
N ILE A 175 10.17 11.95 -4.14
CA ILE A 175 11.45 12.70 -4.05
C ILE A 175 11.17 14.19 -3.81
N VAL A 176 10.20 14.76 -4.52
CA VAL A 176 9.82 16.17 -4.35
C VAL A 176 9.28 16.39 -2.92
N MET A 177 8.36 15.55 -2.44
CA MET A 177 7.79 15.67 -1.09
C MET A 177 8.85 15.48 0.00
N ASP A 178 9.76 14.51 -0.13
CA ASP A 178 10.85 14.32 0.82
C ASP A 178 11.81 15.53 0.84
N THR A 179 12.09 16.11 -0.32
CA THR A 179 12.91 17.33 -0.42
C THR A 179 12.24 18.50 0.28
N PHE A 180 10.94 18.70 0.08
CA PHE A 180 10.18 19.74 0.79
C PHE A 180 10.14 19.47 2.30
N ALA A 181 9.88 18.23 2.72
CA ALA A 181 9.84 17.82 4.12
C ALA A 181 11.12 18.18 4.87
N ARG A 182 12.28 17.98 4.23
CA ARG A 182 13.61 18.28 4.81
C ARG A 182 14.00 19.75 4.71
N ALA A 183 13.54 20.45 3.67
CA ALA A 183 13.92 21.85 3.43
C ALA A 183 13.07 22.85 4.22
N ALA A 184 11.82 22.50 4.58
CA ALA A 184 10.86 23.46 5.13
C ALA A 184 11.12 23.83 6.58
N THR A 185 11.63 22.89 7.40
CA THR A 185 11.93 23.15 8.82
C THR A 185 13.13 22.33 9.31
N ALA A 186 13.83 22.83 10.33
CA ALA A 186 14.94 22.11 10.97
C ALA A 186 14.51 20.80 11.65
N ALA A 187 13.22 20.66 11.97
CA ALA A 187 12.66 19.49 12.65
C ALA A 187 12.08 18.43 11.68
N GLU A 188 12.23 18.61 10.37
CA GLU A 188 11.66 17.78 9.31
C GLU A 188 10.13 17.58 9.46
N ILE A 189 9.36 18.02 8.49
CA ILE A 189 7.91 17.83 8.49
C ILE A 189 7.60 16.38 8.11
N PRO A 190 6.76 15.65 8.87
CA PRO A 190 6.29 14.32 8.46
C PRO A 190 5.60 14.35 7.10
N ILE A 191 5.90 13.35 6.25
CA ILE A 191 5.40 13.31 4.85
C ILE A 191 3.87 13.25 4.79
N SER A 192 3.21 12.66 5.79
CA SER A 192 1.74 12.58 5.81
C SER A 192 1.03 13.93 6.05
N ILE A 193 1.76 14.99 6.41
CA ILE A 193 1.22 16.34 6.61
C ILE A 193 1.25 17.14 5.29
N LEU A 194 2.17 16.79 4.39
CA LEU A 194 2.35 17.41 3.07
C LEU A 194 1.45 16.77 2.00
#